data_4771f1d8dc35dadf18cc1bc95ea79c7e
#
_entry.id   4771f1d8dc35dadf18cc1bc95ea79c7e
#
_cell.length_a   1.000
_cell.length_b   1.000
_cell.length_c   1.000
_cell.angle_alpha   90.00
_cell.angle_beta   90.00
_cell.angle_gamma   90.00
#
_symmetry.space_group_name_H-M   'P 1'
#
loop_
_entity.id
_entity.type
_entity.pdbx_description
1 polymer ?
#
loop_
_entity_poly.entity_id
_entity_poly.type
_entity_poly.pdbx_seq_one_letter_code
_entity_poly.pdbx_strand_id
1 'polypeptide(L)'
;MKLIYLSSFIFLLMLPHASSADAVDNVANLLKAGNTKELSKLFANNVEITIMEEENVYSQTQAAVILDKFFAKNKPQGIKLLHKVNSGGNYHFGVYILNTDKGEFRVAITLKDAGKGANVVELKIEDEKVK
;
A
#
# COMPACT_ATOMS: atom_id res chain seq x y z
N MET A 1 -34.23 -34.24 20.89
CA MET A 1 -33.11 -33.99 21.75
C MET A 1 -31.75 -33.99 21.08
N LYS A 2 -31.64 -34.41 19.87
CA LYS A 2 -30.33 -34.53 19.23
C LYS A 2 -30.14 -33.59 18.07
N LEU A 3 -31.01 -32.62 17.96
CA LEU A 3 -30.94 -31.66 16.83
C LEU A 3 -30.12 -30.41 17.12
N ILE A 4 -29.57 -30.36 18.32
CA ILE A 4 -28.85 -29.18 18.77
C ILE A 4 -27.43 -29.10 18.21
N TYR A 5 -26.93 -30.22 17.70
CA TYR A 5 -25.53 -30.30 17.29
C TYR A 5 -25.28 -29.84 15.87
N LEU A 6 -26.32 -29.58 15.11
CA LEU A 6 -26.16 -29.19 13.71
C LEU A 6 -25.93 -27.72 13.48
N SER A 7 -26.25 -26.86 14.47
CA SER A 7 -26.14 -25.43 14.26
C SER A 7 -24.74 -24.89 14.52
N SER A 8 -23.89 -25.68 15.14
CA SER A 8 -22.52 -25.23 15.46
C SER A 8 -21.57 -25.33 14.30
N PHE A 9 -21.89 -26.10 13.28
CA PHE A 9 -20.97 -26.36 12.17
C PHE A 9 -21.01 -25.25 11.10
N ILE A 10 -22.13 -24.56 11.01
CA ILE A 10 -22.33 -23.55 9.96
C ILE A 10 -21.52 -22.28 10.23
N PHE A 11 -21.16 -22.05 11.48
CA PHE A 11 -20.45 -20.83 11.86
C PHE A 11 -19.02 -20.78 11.32
N LEU A 12 -18.42 -21.93 11.08
CA LEU A 12 -17.04 -22.00 10.61
C LEU A 12 -16.87 -21.58 9.15
N LEU A 13 -17.96 -21.56 8.40
CA LEU A 13 -17.91 -21.20 6.98
C LEU A 13 -18.01 -19.71 6.74
N MET A 14 -18.20 -18.94 7.81
CA MET A 14 -18.40 -17.49 7.72
C MET A 14 -17.13 -16.69 7.99
N LEU A 15 -15.99 -17.35 8.10
CA LEU A 15 -14.74 -16.63 8.33
C LEU A 15 -14.37 -15.84 7.09
N PRO A 16 -14.08 -14.54 7.25
CA PRO A 16 -13.66 -13.73 6.12
C PRO A 16 -12.31 -14.23 5.60
N HIS A 17 -12.22 -14.39 4.32
CA HIS A 17 -10.96 -14.73 3.68
C HIS A 17 -10.23 -13.44 3.38
N ALA A 18 -9.03 -13.30 3.93
CA ALA A 18 -8.17 -12.19 3.57
C ALA A 18 -7.77 -12.36 2.11
N SER A 19 -8.13 -11.42 1.29
CA SER A 19 -7.82 -11.44 -0.14
C SER A 19 -6.48 -10.76 -0.37
N SER A 20 -5.62 -11.37 -1.19
CA SER A 20 -4.37 -10.75 -1.59
C SER A 20 -4.59 -9.49 -2.42
N ALA A 21 -5.79 -9.31 -2.98
CA ALA A 21 -6.14 -8.10 -3.71
C ALA A 21 -6.13 -6.85 -2.83
N ASP A 22 -6.19 -7.03 -1.52
CA ASP A 22 -6.18 -5.92 -0.57
C ASP A 22 -4.77 -5.44 -0.22
N ALA A 23 -3.74 -6.06 -0.77
CA ALA A 23 -2.36 -5.68 -0.47
C ALA A 23 -2.08 -4.22 -0.86
N VAL A 24 -2.58 -3.79 -2.01
CA VAL A 24 -2.42 -2.41 -2.46
C VAL A 24 -3.13 -1.45 -1.51
N ASP A 25 -4.36 -1.79 -1.12
CA ASP A 25 -5.12 -0.97 -0.19
C ASP A 25 -4.45 -0.89 1.19
N ASN A 26 -3.81 -1.96 1.62
CA ASN A 26 -3.08 -1.96 2.87
C ASN A 26 -1.92 -0.95 2.82
N VAL A 27 -1.18 -0.93 1.72
CA VAL A 27 -0.11 0.06 1.53
C VAL A 27 -0.69 1.47 1.55
N ALA A 28 -1.82 1.68 0.87
CA ALA A 28 -2.47 2.98 0.85
C ALA A 28 -2.87 3.44 2.25
N ASN A 29 -3.39 2.55 3.06
CA ASN A 29 -3.79 2.88 4.43
C ASN A 29 -2.58 3.25 5.29
N LEU A 30 -1.45 2.59 5.09
CA LEU A 30 -0.22 2.92 5.81
C LEU A 30 0.34 4.27 5.36
N LEU A 31 0.21 4.60 4.09
CA LEU A 31 0.59 5.91 3.58
C LEU A 31 -0.27 7.01 4.20
N LYS A 32 -1.58 6.76 4.26
CA LYS A 32 -2.52 7.70 4.88
C LYS A 32 -2.17 7.97 6.33
N ALA A 33 -1.75 6.93 7.04
CA ALA A 33 -1.38 7.04 8.45
C ALA A 33 0.02 7.63 8.64
N GLY A 34 0.82 7.71 7.58
CA GLY A 34 2.22 8.12 7.68
C GLY A 34 3.05 7.10 8.43
N ASN A 35 2.64 5.84 8.43
CA ASN A 35 3.30 4.79 9.19
C ASN A 35 4.42 4.16 8.37
N THR A 36 5.53 4.85 8.29
CA THR A 36 6.67 4.42 7.47
C THR A 36 7.34 3.18 8.03
N LYS A 37 7.28 2.98 9.33
CA LYS A 37 7.86 1.80 9.96
C LYS A 37 7.18 0.52 9.47
N GLU A 38 5.85 0.49 9.52
CA GLU A 38 5.11 -0.67 9.03
C GLU A 38 5.16 -0.78 7.52
N LEU A 39 5.13 0.36 6.85
CA LEU A 39 5.21 0.40 5.39
C LEU A 39 6.52 -0.20 4.89
N SER A 40 7.63 0.10 5.56
CA SER A 40 8.94 -0.40 5.14
C SER A 40 9.04 -1.92 5.19
N LYS A 41 8.27 -2.55 6.05
CA LYS A 41 8.24 -4.01 6.13
C LYS A 41 7.63 -4.64 4.88
N LEU A 42 6.84 -3.88 4.15
CA LEU A 42 6.21 -4.35 2.92
C LEU A 42 7.07 -4.08 1.69
N PHE A 43 8.17 -3.36 1.83
CA PHE A 43 9.05 -3.08 0.71
C PHE A 43 9.87 -4.30 0.33
N ALA A 44 10.14 -4.46 -0.96
CA ALA A 44 11.13 -5.40 -1.43
C ALA A 44 12.51 -5.00 -0.88
N ASN A 45 13.47 -5.90 -0.94
CA ASN A 45 14.83 -5.61 -0.48
C ASN A 45 15.41 -4.37 -1.16
N ASN A 46 15.09 -4.20 -2.42
CA ASN A 46 15.41 -2.99 -3.18
C ASN A 46 14.09 -2.46 -3.72
N VAL A 47 13.78 -1.23 -3.39
CA VAL A 47 12.55 -0.59 -3.81
C VAL A 47 12.88 0.69 -4.55
N GLU A 48 12.22 0.88 -5.69
CA GLU A 48 12.38 2.12 -6.46
C GLU A 48 11.41 3.15 -5.94
N ILE A 49 11.93 4.28 -5.49
CA ILE A 49 11.10 5.37 -5.00
C ILE A 49 11.38 6.62 -5.83
N THR A 50 10.31 7.20 -6.34
CA THR A 50 10.37 8.48 -7.03
C THR A 50 9.57 9.48 -6.20
N ILE A 51 10.23 10.55 -5.80
CA ILE A 51 9.57 11.68 -5.12
C ILE A 51 9.78 12.91 -5.96
N MET A 52 8.70 13.41 -6.53
CA MET A 52 8.72 14.46 -7.53
C MET A 52 9.51 13.98 -8.75
N GLU A 53 10.69 14.52 -8.98
CA GLU A 53 11.51 14.15 -10.12
C GLU A 53 12.72 13.31 -9.74
N GLU A 54 12.91 13.05 -8.45
CA GLU A 54 14.04 12.27 -7.96
C GLU A 54 13.69 10.80 -7.87
N GLU A 55 14.34 10.00 -8.68
CA GLU A 55 14.14 8.57 -8.74
C GLU A 55 15.41 7.86 -8.30
N ASN A 56 15.27 6.99 -7.31
CA ASN A 56 16.39 6.21 -6.78
C ASN A 56 15.92 4.85 -6.30
N VAL A 57 16.85 3.91 -6.24
CA VAL A 57 16.61 2.60 -5.65
C VAL A 57 17.17 2.61 -4.24
N TYR A 58 16.35 2.18 -3.28
CA TYR A 58 16.70 2.20 -1.87
C TYR A 58 16.53 0.83 -1.24
N SER A 59 17.31 0.58 -0.18
CA SER A 59 17.01 -0.52 0.72
C SER A 59 15.76 -0.20 1.52
N GLN A 60 15.20 -1.19 2.21
CA GLN A 60 14.02 -0.98 3.07
C GLN A 60 14.26 0.13 4.08
N THR A 61 15.41 0.12 4.74
CA THR A 61 15.73 1.10 5.76
C THR A 61 15.88 2.50 5.19
N GLN A 62 16.56 2.61 4.06
CA GLN A 62 16.74 3.91 3.41
C GLN A 62 15.41 4.47 2.91
N ALA A 63 14.57 3.59 2.38
CA ALA A 63 13.25 3.99 1.89
C ALA A 63 12.41 4.57 3.03
N ALA A 64 12.46 3.94 4.20
CA ALA A 64 11.73 4.45 5.37
C ALA A 64 12.20 5.87 5.73
N VAL A 65 13.49 6.10 5.71
CA VAL A 65 14.07 7.43 6.03
C VAL A 65 13.59 8.48 5.02
N ILE A 66 13.62 8.13 3.73
CA ILE A 66 13.22 9.07 2.67
C ILE A 66 11.74 9.42 2.80
N LEU A 67 10.91 8.43 3.10
CA LEU A 67 9.48 8.67 3.29
C LEU A 67 9.18 9.45 4.57
N ASP A 68 9.93 9.19 5.64
CA ASP A 68 9.80 9.97 6.87
C ASP A 68 10.06 11.45 6.61
N LYS A 69 11.07 11.75 5.81
CA LYS A 69 11.39 13.15 5.46
C LYS A 69 10.26 13.77 4.66
N PHE A 70 9.68 13.02 3.74
CA PHE A 70 8.57 13.51 2.95
C PHE A 70 7.36 13.81 3.84
N PHE A 71 6.99 12.87 4.72
CA PHE A 71 5.84 13.05 5.59
C PHE A 71 6.06 14.08 6.69
N ALA A 72 7.31 14.33 7.08
CA ALA A 72 7.61 15.41 8.02
C ALA A 72 7.26 16.78 7.41
N LYS A 73 7.41 16.93 6.11
CA LYS A 73 7.08 18.15 5.40
C LYS A 73 5.66 18.19 4.88
N ASN A 74 5.07 17.03 4.66
CA ASN A 74 3.75 16.90 4.05
C ASN A 74 2.96 15.89 4.87
N LYS A 75 2.24 16.36 5.87
CA LYS A 75 1.51 15.46 6.77
C LYS A 75 0.32 14.87 6.06
N PRO A 76 0.25 13.54 5.95
CA PRO A 76 -0.89 12.91 5.28
C PRO A 76 -2.16 13.11 6.09
N GLN A 77 -3.26 13.39 5.40
CA GLN A 77 -4.57 13.63 5.99
C GLN A 77 -5.64 12.70 5.45
N GLY A 78 -5.47 12.22 4.24
CA GLY A 78 -6.44 11.33 3.63
C GLY A 78 -5.88 10.72 2.36
N ILE A 79 -6.54 9.66 1.90
CA ILE A 79 -6.15 9.01 0.65
C ILE A 79 -7.39 8.58 -0.09
N LYS A 80 -7.36 8.69 -1.41
CA LYS A 80 -8.48 8.38 -2.28
C LYS A 80 -8.00 7.53 -3.44
N LEU A 81 -8.69 6.42 -3.68
CA LEU A 81 -8.37 5.54 -4.80
C LEU A 81 -8.82 6.20 -6.11
N LEU A 82 -7.92 6.28 -7.08
CA LEU A 82 -8.23 6.70 -8.44
C LEU A 82 -8.38 5.51 -9.36
N HIS A 83 -7.45 4.56 -9.28
CA HIS A 83 -7.37 3.49 -10.26
C HIS A 83 -6.62 2.32 -9.68
N LYS A 84 -7.09 1.11 -9.93
CA LYS A 84 -6.44 -0.11 -9.46
C LYS A 84 -6.45 -1.13 -10.57
N VAL A 85 -5.31 -1.77 -10.80
CA VAL A 85 -5.18 -2.79 -11.83
C VAL A 85 -4.58 -4.05 -11.21
N ASN A 86 -5.27 -5.17 -11.43
CA ASN A 86 -4.71 -6.48 -11.19
C ASN A 86 -4.45 -7.08 -12.56
N SER A 87 -3.18 -7.23 -12.91
CA SER A 87 -2.81 -7.62 -14.25
C SER A 87 -3.02 -9.11 -14.55
N GLY A 88 -3.49 -9.87 -13.58
CA GLY A 88 -3.63 -11.32 -13.74
C GLY A 88 -2.30 -12.06 -13.64
N GLY A 89 -1.20 -11.33 -13.48
CA GLY A 89 0.13 -11.89 -13.25
C GLY A 89 0.54 -11.66 -11.81
N ASN A 90 1.85 -11.48 -11.62
CA ASN A 90 2.43 -11.33 -10.30
C ASN A 90 2.44 -9.89 -9.79
N TYR A 91 1.96 -8.94 -10.58
CA TYR A 91 2.01 -7.53 -10.24
C TYR A 91 0.64 -6.98 -9.91
N HIS A 92 0.61 -6.10 -8.92
CA HIS A 92 -0.59 -5.37 -8.52
C HIS A 92 -0.26 -3.88 -8.53
N PHE A 93 -1.16 -3.07 -9.05
CA PHE A 93 -0.90 -1.66 -9.26
C PHE A 93 -2.08 -0.83 -8.78
N GLY A 94 -1.78 0.27 -8.12
CA GLY A 94 -2.81 1.20 -7.69
C GLY A 94 -2.33 2.64 -7.77
N VAL A 95 -3.24 3.54 -8.09
CA VAL A 95 -2.99 4.97 -8.12
C VAL A 95 -3.98 5.64 -7.18
N TYR A 96 -3.46 6.49 -6.33
CA TYR A 96 -4.22 7.17 -5.29
C TYR A 96 -3.90 8.65 -5.30
N ILE A 97 -4.80 9.43 -4.73
CA ILE A 97 -4.50 10.83 -4.37
C ILE A 97 -4.27 10.86 -2.87
N LEU A 98 -3.09 11.27 -2.48
CA LEU A 98 -2.74 11.47 -1.08
C LEU A 98 -2.94 12.94 -0.74
N ASN A 99 -3.84 13.19 0.20
CA ASN A 99 -4.14 14.53 0.64
C ASN A 99 -3.26 14.84 1.85
N THR A 100 -2.52 15.94 1.77
CA THR A 100 -1.63 16.36 2.86
C THR A 100 -1.91 17.81 3.24
N ASP A 101 -1.29 18.24 4.33
CA ASP A 101 -1.41 19.64 4.77
C ASP A 101 -0.77 20.63 3.79
N LYS A 102 0.03 20.16 2.85
CA LYS A 102 0.68 21.02 1.83
C LYS A 102 0.06 20.85 0.44
N GLY A 103 -0.97 20.04 0.30
CA GLY A 103 -1.63 19.84 -0.98
C GLY A 103 -1.79 18.37 -1.31
N GLU A 104 -2.16 18.11 -2.55
CA GLU A 104 -2.45 16.78 -3.02
C GLU A 104 -1.32 16.23 -3.86
N PHE A 105 -1.04 14.96 -3.66
CA PHE A 105 -0.02 14.23 -4.42
C PHE A 105 -0.63 13.01 -5.05
N ARG A 106 -0.18 12.69 -6.25
CA ARG A 106 -0.55 11.45 -6.90
C ARG A 106 0.47 10.38 -6.51
N VAL A 107 -0.02 9.25 -6.01
CA VAL A 107 0.83 8.17 -5.55
C VAL A 107 0.53 6.93 -6.38
N ALA A 108 1.55 6.39 -7.04
CA ALA A 108 1.44 5.14 -7.78
C ALA A 108 2.21 4.06 -7.02
N ILE A 109 1.56 2.94 -6.77
CA ILE A 109 2.10 1.84 -5.98
C ILE A 109 2.13 0.60 -6.85
N THR A 110 3.29 -0.04 -6.94
CA THR A 110 3.42 -1.32 -7.63
C THR A 110 3.91 -2.37 -6.64
N LEU A 111 3.16 -3.45 -6.53
CA LEU A 111 3.55 -4.60 -5.73
C LEU A 111 3.81 -5.80 -6.62
N LYS A 112 4.70 -6.65 -6.18
CA LYS A 112 4.99 -7.91 -6.83
C LYS A 112 4.79 -9.03 -5.84
N ASP A 113 4.10 -10.09 -6.26
CA ASP A 113 3.92 -11.28 -5.43
C ASP A 113 5.28 -11.89 -5.11
N ALA A 114 5.46 -12.26 -3.84
CA ALA A 114 6.72 -12.80 -3.35
C ALA A 114 6.43 -13.88 -2.31
N GLY A 115 6.21 -15.08 -2.79
CA GLY A 115 5.97 -16.23 -1.91
C GLY A 115 4.72 -16.06 -1.05
N LYS A 116 4.88 -15.54 0.16
CA LYS A 116 3.80 -15.46 1.14
C LYS A 116 2.99 -14.18 1.09
N GLY A 117 3.19 -13.34 0.12
CA GLY A 117 2.46 -12.08 0.04
C GLY A 117 2.98 -11.26 -1.10
N ALA A 118 2.81 -9.97 -1.01
CA ALA A 118 3.27 -9.07 -2.05
C ALA A 118 4.15 -7.99 -1.44
N ASN A 119 5.21 -7.63 -2.15
CA ASN A 119 6.12 -6.58 -1.71
C ASN A 119 6.03 -5.38 -2.63
N VAL A 120 6.17 -4.19 -2.06
CA VAL A 120 6.24 -2.96 -2.84
C VAL A 120 7.59 -2.94 -3.56
N VAL A 121 7.55 -2.88 -4.87
CA VAL A 121 8.75 -2.78 -5.70
C VAL A 121 8.96 -1.37 -6.25
N GLU A 122 7.87 -0.60 -6.33
CA GLU A 122 7.94 0.78 -6.81
C GLU A 122 6.90 1.64 -6.13
N LEU A 123 7.31 2.83 -5.73
CA LEU A 123 6.44 3.84 -5.13
C LEU A 123 6.79 5.18 -5.75
N LYS A 124 5.80 5.81 -6.39
CA LYS A 124 6.02 7.07 -7.07
C LYS A 124 5.08 8.14 -6.51
N ILE A 125 5.64 9.24 -6.04
CA ILE A 125 4.89 10.37 -5.48
C ILE A 125 5.14 11.58 -6.35
N GLU A 126 4.09 12.13 -6.91
CA GLU A 126 4.15 13.31 -7.77
C GLU A 126 3.15 14.35 -7.32
N ASP A 127 3.46 15.61 -7.61
CA ASP A 127 2.54 16.70 -7.36
C ASP A 127 1.33 16.56 -8.29
N GLU A 128 0.12 16.56 -7.72
CA GLU A 128 -1.09 16.41 -8.52
C GLU A 128 -1.35 17.63 -9.41
N LYS A 129 -0.85 18.78 -9.03
CA LYS A 129 -1.08 20.01 -9.80
C LYS A 129 -0.24 20.12 -11.06
N VAL A 130 0.79 19.30 -11.17
CA VAL A 130 1.65 19.30 -12.35
C VAL A 130 0.98 18.52 -13.44
N LYS A 131 0.73 19.14 -14.54
CA LYS A 131 0.13 18.50 -15.70
C LYS A 131 1.14 18.32 -16.82
#